data_57131144a0277b508ed2464a479987d1
#
_entry.id   57131144a0277b508ed2464a479987d1
#
_cell.length_a   1.000
_cell.length_b   1.000
_cell.length_c   1.000
_cell.angle_alpha   90.00
_cell.angle_beta   90.00
_cell.angle_gamma   90.00
#
_symmetry.space_group_name_H-M   'P 1'
#
loop_
_entity.id
_entity.type
_entity.pdbx_description
1 polymer ?
#
loop_
_entity_poly.entity_id
_entity_poly.type
_entity_poly.pdbx_seq_one_letter_code
_entity_poly.pdbx_strand_id
1 'polypeptide(L)' 'MSVPMIDHEDFSVVVKNRAPLPKPWRWEIYRAGRTSPIEHSEIFFETMTEANRAGKAALRSLLSDYPTDRARVESL' A
#
# COMPACT_ATOMS: atom_id res chain seq x y z
N MET A 1 -17.62 12.54 -18.76
CA MET A 1 -17.49 11.26 -18.24
C MET A 1 -16.12 11.03 -17.66
N SER A 2 -16.10 10.35 -16.63
CA SER A 2 -14.84 10.22 -15.93
C SER A 2 -14.10 8.99 -16.40
N VAL A 3 -12.83 9.09 -16.31
CA VAL A 3 -11.95 7.98 -16.60
C VAL A 3 -11.62 7.29 -15.30
N PRO A 4 -11.60 5.97 -15.32
CA PRO A 4 -11.19 5.29 -14.09
C PRO A 4 -9.79 5.72 -13.71
N MET A 5 -9.64 6.12 -12.49
CA MET A 5 -8.37 6.58 -11.98
C MET A 5 -8.01 5.77 -10.77
N ILE A 6 -6.73 5.59 -10.59
CA ILE A 6 -6.23 4.97 -9.38
C ILE A 6 -6.10 6.08 -8.35
N ASP A 7 -6.82 5.98 -7.27
CA ASP A 7 -6.64 6.93 -6.20
C ASP A 7 -6.51 6.20 -4.88
N HIS A 8 -6.32 6.95 -3.83
CA HIS A 8 -5.99 6.38 -2.55
C HIS A 8 -7.10 5.51 -2.00
N GLU A 9 -8.33 5.75 -2.41
CA GLU A 9 -9.43 4.99 -1.87
C GLU A 9 -9.51 3.61 -2.43
N ASP A 10 -8.83 3.37 -3.55
CA ASP A 10 -8.78 2.02 -4.11
C ASP A 10 -7.84 1.11 -3.36
N PHE A 11 -7.04 1.65 -2.48
CA PHE A 11 -6.03 0.87 -1.78
C PHE A 11 -6.15 1.09 -0.30
N SER A 12 -5.76 0.10 0.47
CA SER A 12 -5.72 0.22 1.91
C SER A 12 -4.49 -0.46 2.45
N VAL A 13 -3.95 0.13 3.50
CA VAL A 13 -2.80 -0.43 4.20
C VAL A 13 -3.31 -1.06 5.48
N VAL A 14 -2.98 -2.32 5.67
CA VAL A 14 -3.39 -3.08 6.84
C VAL A 14 -2.15 -3.61 7.51
N VAL A 15 -2.13 -3.57 8.83
CA VAL A 15 -1.01 -4.07 9.60
C VAL A 15 -1.44 -5.37 10.25
N LYS A 16 -0.64 -6.40 10.06
CA LYS A 16 -0.98 -7.73 10.54
C LYS A 16 0.12 -8.28 11.42
N ASN A 17 -0.30 -9.05 12.40
CA ASN A 17 0.62 -9.76 13.28
C ASN A 17 0.90 -11.12 12.66
N ARG A 18 2.05 -11.27 12.04
CA ARG A 18 2.35 -12.47 11.25
C ARG A 18 3.63 -13.16 11.65
N ALA A 19 4.30 -12.71 12.69
CA ALA A 19 5.58 -13.29 13.06
C ALA A 19 5.70 -13.29 14.57
N PRO A 20 6.63 -14.07 15.12
CA PRO A 20 6.84 -14.03 16.56
C PRO A 20 7.55 -12.76 16.98
N LEU A 21 7.44 -12.45 18.26
CA LEU A 21 8.21 -11.36 18.83
C LEU A 21 9.68 -11.60 18.57
N PRO A 22 10.47 -10.55 18.48
CA PRO A 22 10.17 -9.16 18.81
C PRO A 22 9.65 -8.31 17.66
N LYS A 23 9.52 -8.86 16.47
CA LYS A 23 9.06 -8.07 15.33
C LYS A 23 7.91 -8.79 14.65
N PRO A 24 6.70 -8.73 15.24
CA PRO A 24 5.59 -9.51 14.70
C PRO A 24 4.80 -8.80 13.61
N TRP A 25 5.01 -7.53 13.40
CA TRP A 25 4.12 -6.74 12.56
C TRP A 25 4.65 -6.58 11.15
N ARG A 26 3.74 -6.68 10.19
CA ARG A 26 4.08 -6.34 8.82
C ARG A 26 2.89 -5.59 8.22
N TRP A 27 3.15 -4.81 7.17
CA TRP A 27 2.08 -4.13 6.47
C TRP A 27 1.73 -4.93 5.22
N GLU A 28 0.47 -4.80 4.84
CA GLU A 28 -0.05 -5.40 3.62
C GLU A 28 -0.90 -4.37 2.93
N ILE A 29 -0.82 -4.32 1.62
CA ILE A 29 -1.61 -3.38 0.84
C ILE A 29 -2.63 -4.17 0.05
N TYR A 30 -3.88 -3.79 0.21
CA TYR A 30 -4.99 -4.42 -0.50
C TYR A 30 -5.57 -3.44 -1.48
N ARG A 31 -6.07 -3.95 -2.58
CA ARG A 31 -6.82 -3.16 -3.52
C ARG A 31 -8.28 -3.52 -3.40
N ALA A 32 -9.15 -2.53 -3.61
CA ALA A 32 -10.58 -2.75 -3.52
C ALA A 32 -10.99 -3.93 -4.39
N GLY A 33 -11.83 -4.78 -3.85
CA GLY A 33 -12.30 -5.93 -4.59
C GLY A 33 -11.42 -7.14 -4.53
N ARG A 34 -10.27 -7.05 -3.88
CA ARG A 34 -9.36 -8.18 -3.77
C ARG A 34 -9.37 -8.71 -2.36
N THR A 35 -9.20 -10.03 -2.25
CA THR A 35 -9.15 -10.67 -0.95
C THR A 35 -7.74 -10.99 -0.51
N SER A 36 -6.78 -10.86 -1.42
CA SER A 36 -5.38 -11.08 -1.10
C SER A 36 -4.62 -9.79 -1.26
N PRO A 37 -3.58 -9.59 -0.46
CA PRO A 37 -2.80 -8.37 -0.61
C PRO A 37 -2.07 -8.36 -1.94
N ILE A 38 -1.96 -7.18 -2.51
CA ILE A 38 -1.19 -7.02 -3.74
C ILE A 38 0.27 -6.80 -3.44
N GLU A 39 0.57 -6.41 -2.19
CA GLU A 39 1.94 -6.19 -1.78
C GLU A 39 2.03 -6.28 -0.28
N HIS A 40 3.19 -6.62 0.24
CA HIS A 40 3.39 -6.66 1.66
C HIS A 40 4.86 -6.39 1.94
N SER A 41 5.15 -6.06 3.19
CA SER A 41 6.54 -5.82 3.58
C SER A 41 7.28 -7.14 3.62
N GLU A 42 8.55 -7.08 3.26
CA GLU A 42 9.40 -8.26 3.34
C GLU A 42 10.06 -8.37 4.69
N ILE A 43 10.02 -7.30 5.45
CA ILE A 43 10.56 -7.32 6.80
C ILE A 43 9.42 -7.10 7.77
N PHE A 44 9.70 -7.40 9.03
CA PHE A 44 8.73 -7.23 10.09
C PHE A 44 9.16 -6.11 11.00
N PHE A 45 8.21 -5.55 11.71
CA PHE A 45 8.42 -4.36 12.52
C PHE A 45 8.08 -4.66 13.97
N GLU A 46 8.67 -3.89 14.86
CA GLU A 46 8.45 -4.09 16.27
C GLU A 46 7.10 -3.57 16.74
N THR A 47 6.59 -2.54 16.08
CA THR A 47 5.33 -1.94 16.49
C THR A 47 4.43 -1.77 15.29
N MET A 48 3.13 -1.69 15.61
CA MET A 48 2.12 -1.42 14.58
C MET A 48 2.36 -0.06 13.94
N THR A 49 2.78 0.91 14.74
CA THR A 49 2.99 2.26 14.22
C THR A 49 4.08 2.27 13.17
N GLU A 50 5.15 1.55 13.43
CA GLU A 50 6.24 1.50 12.46
C GLU A 50 5.82 0.79 11.19
N ALA A 51 5.11 -0.32 11.35
CA ALA A 51 4.63 -1.06 10.18
C ALA A 51 3.67 -0.21 9.38
N ASN A 52 2.78 0.49 10.05
CA ASN A 52 1.80 1.32 9.35
C ASN A 52 2.49 2.46 8.60
N ARG A 53 3.45 3.08 9.23
CA ARG A 53 4.18 4.17 8.59
C ARG A 53 4.91 3.68 7.35
N ALA A 54 5.58 2.54 7.48
CA ALA A 54 6.29 1.96 6.34
C ALA A 54 5.31 1.55 5.24
N GLY A 55 4.15 1.04 5.63
CA GLY A 55 3.16 0.64 4.66
C GLY A 55 2.61 1.82 3.88
N LYS A 56 2.39 2.93 4.56
CA LYS A 56 1.91 4.12 3.87
C LYS A 56 2.95 4.67 2.91
N ALA A 57 4.22 4.60 3.30
CA ALA A 57 5.28 5.02 2.40
C ALA A 57 5.35 4.10 1.19
N ALA A 58 5.17 2.81 1.41
CA ALA A 58 5.17 1.84 0.32
C ALA A 58 3.99 2.10 -0.62
N LEU A 59 2.83 2.42 -0.06
CA LEU A 59 1.67 2.71 -0.88
C LEU A 59 1.91 3.94 -1.73
N ARG A 60 2.51 4.96 -1.15
CA ARG A 60 2.82 6.16 -1.91
C ARG A 60 3.73 5.84 -3.08
N SER A 61 4.72 5.00 -2.85
CA SER A 61 5.63 4.57 -3.89
C SER A 61 4.91 3.77 -4.97
N LEU A 62 4.03 2.88 -4.54
CA LEU A 62 3.26 2.06 -5.47
C LEU A 62 2.40 2.92 -6.36
N LEU A 63 1.74 3.90 -5.78
CA LEU A 63 0.86 4.76 -6.55
C LEU A 63 1.61 5.60 -7.55
N SER A 64 2.82 6.01 -7.24
CA SER A 64 3.57 6.84 -8.17
C SER A 64 4.11 6.02 -9.34
N ASP A 65 4.13 4.70 -9.22
CA ASP A 65 4.57 3.85 -10.31
C ASP A 65 3.44 3.49 -11.26
N TYR A 66 2.21 3.77 -10.87
CA TYR A 66 1.08 3.42 -11.71
C TYR A 66 0.92 4.43 -12.83
N PRO A 67 0.52 3.98 -14.02
CA PRO A 67 0.20 4.91 -15.09
C PRO A 67 -1.14 5.57 -14.81
N THR A 68 -1.10 6.67 -14.12
CA THR A 68 -2.30 7.36 -13.70
C THR A 68 -2.63 8.47 -14.67
N ASP A 69 -3.83 8.99 -14.50
CA ASP A 69 -4.23 10.13 -15.31
C ASP A 69 -3.34 11.31 -15.07
N ARG A 70 -2.87 11.46 -13.86
CA ARG A 70 -1.99 12.58 -13.56
C ARG A 70 -0.73 12.50 -14.39
N ALA A 71 -0.16 11.30 -14.51
CA ALA A 71 1.04 11.15 -15.29
C ALA A 71 0.78 11.51 -16.75
N ARG A 72 -0.38 11.12 -17.25
CA ARG A 72 -0.70 11.45 -18.63
C ARG A 72 -0.88 12.94 -18.84
N VAL A 73 -1.50 13.56 -17.87
CA VAL A 73 -1.69 15.01 -17.95
C VAL A 73 -0.36 15.71 -17.98
N GLU A 74 0.55 15.22 -17.16
CA GLU A 74 1.84 15.86 -17.09
C GLU A 74 2.64 15.70 -18.35
N SER A 75 2.34 14.68 -19.10
CA SER A 75 3.09 14.47 -20.33
C SER A 75 2.60 15.34 -21.45
N LEU A 76 1.56 16.07 -21.25
CA LEU A 76 1.11 17.02 -22.27
C LEU A 76 1.91 18.32 -22.23
#